data_36621eaa91b1496a1b5fd3ca1d178f7a
#
_entry.id   36621eaa91b1496a1b5fd3ca1d178f7a
#
_cell.length_a   1.000
_cell.length_b   1.000
_cell.length_c   1.000
_cell.angle_alpha   90.00
_cell.angle_beta   90.00
_cell.angle_gamma   90.00
#
_symmetry.space_group_name_H-M   'P 1'
#
loop_
_entity.id
_entity.type
_entity.pdbx_description
1 polymer ?
#
loop_
_entity_poly.entity_id
_entity_poly.type
_entity_poly.pdbx_seq_one_letter_code
_entity_poly.pdbx_strand_id
1 'polypeptide(L)'
;AERVTKTKKLVKSPKIKLSSIELKNNFHYSFQVLKFLQQRNRHIKFIWVMGEDNIIQFHLWKNWQWIARNVRIAVIARGKNRSLVNSSTFAQKYRAFRLKSSQSVQLQFFKPPVWCIADSKKVNLSSTDLRLND
;
A
#
# COMPACT_ATOMS: atom_id res chain seq x y z
N ALA A 1 5.67 19.50 5.01
CA ALA A 1 4.53 20.33 5.44
C ALA A 1 3.58 20.65 4.29
N GLU A 2 4.11 21.12 3.15
CA GLU A 2 3.28 21.39 1.97
C GLU A 2 2.52 20.16 1.48
N ARG A 3 3.19 19.04 1.45
CA ARG A 3 2.64 17.76 1.02
C ARG A 3 1.47 17.33 1.91
N VAL A 4 1.62 17.50 3.20
CA VAL A 4 0.59 17.16 4.18
C VAL A 4 -0.62 18.08 4.00
N THR A 5 -0.38 19.37 3.81
CA THR A 5 -1.45 20.35 3.60
C THR A 5 -2.26 20.06 2.34
N LYS A 6 -1.59 19.74 1.22
CA LYS A 6 -2.26 19.37 -0.02
C LYS A 6 -3.08 18.09 0.14
N THR A 7 -2.54 17.12 0.85
CA THR A 7 -3.24 15.86 1.09
C THR A 7 -4.49 16.08 1.94
N LYS A 8 -4.41 16.96 2.94
CA LYS A 8 -5.58 17.31 3.76
C LYS A 8 -6.74 17.84 2.93
N LYS A 9 -6.46 18.60 1.89
CA LYS A 9 -7.48 19.13 0.99
C LYS A 9 -8.17 18.03 0.18
N LEU A 10 -7.47 16.95 -0.12
CA LEU A 10 -8.00 15.84 -0.91
C LEU A 10 -8.79 14.84 -0.05
N VAL A 11 -8.53 14.79 1.25
CA VAL A 11 -9.18 13.85 2.17
C VAL A 11 -10.51 14.43 2.61
N LYS A 12 -11.61 13.84 2.11
CA LYS A 12 -12.98 14.29 2.41
C LYS A 12 -13.80 13.28 3.22
N SER A 13 -13.36 12.03 3.27
CA SER A 13 -14.09 10.98 4.00
C SER A 13 -13.71 10.99 5.48
N PRO A 14 -14.70 10.89 6.41
CA PRO A 14 -14.39 10.77 7.84
C PRO A 14 -13.70 9.45 8.20
N LYS A 15 -13.74 8.48 7.31
CA LYS A 15 -13.04 7.19 7.50
C LYS A 15 -11.56 7.28 7.17
N ILE A 16 -11.14 8.33 6.49
CA ILE A 16 -9.74 8.55 6.11
C ILE A 16 -9.13 9.55 7.08
N LYS A 17 -8.08 9.13 7.78
CA LYS A 17 -7.35 9.98 8.72
C LYS A 17 -5.97 10.25 8.17
N LEU A 18 -5.58 11.52 8.19
CA LEU A 18 -4.25 11.92 7.79
C LEU A 18 -3.32 11.84 9.00
N SER A 19 -2.14 11.26 8.81
CA SER A 19 -1.15 11.14 9.87
C SER A 19 0.17 11.74 9.44
N SER A 20 0.86 12.40 10.37
CA SER A 20 2.18 12.94 10.19
C SER A 20 3.24 12.15 10.97
N ILE A 21 3.00 10.86 11.17
CA ILE A 21 3.90 9.97 11.93
C ILE A 21 5.33 10.04 11.41
N GLU A 22 5.50 10.06 10.10
CA GLU A 22 6.83 10.11 9.48
C GLU A 22 7.59 11.36 9.90
N LEU A 23 6.93 12.51 9.90
CA LEU A 23 7.54 13.78 10.29
C LEU A 23 7.84 13.84 11.79
N LYS A 24 6.89 13.39 12.61
CA LYS A 24 7.03 13.45 14.07
C LYS A 24 8.14 12.55 14.59
N ASN A 25 8.38 11.42 13.94
CA ASN A 25 9.34 10.42 14.40
C ASN A 25 10.59 10.38 13.51
N ASN A 26 10.72 11.30 12.56
CA ASN A 26 11.86 11.38 11.65
C ASN A 26 12.09 10.05 10.90
N PHE A 27 11.02 9.39 10.47
CA PHE A 27 11.10 8.16 9.70
C PHE A 27 11.36 8.47 8.22
N HIS A 28 12.26 7.71 7.62
CA HIS A 28 12.63 7.86 6.20
C HIS A 28 12.19 6.67 5.34
N TYR A 29 11.84 5.55 5.96
CA TYR A 29 11.52 4.31 5.26
C TYR A 29 10.16 3.78 5.69
N SER A 30 9.42 3.20 4.75
CA SER A 30 8.09 2.66 5.02
C SER A 30 8.09 1.59 6.09
N PHE A 31 9.13 0.73 6.16
CA PHE A 31 9.18 -0.32 7.17
C PHE A 31 9.21 0.27 8.59
N GLN A 32 9.82 1.44 8.78
CA GLN A 32 9.87 2.11 10.08
C GLN A 32 8.45 2.51 10.54
N VAL A 33 7.68 3.09 9.60
CA VAL A 33 6.30 3.50 9.86
C VAL A 33 5.44 2.28 10.19
N LEU A 34 5.54 1.23 9.38
CA LEU A 34 4.73 0.03 9.55
C LEU A 34 5.06 -0.70 10.86
N LYS A 35 6.33 -0.81 11.18
CA LYS A 35 6.77 -1.43 12.43
C LYS A 35 6.27 -0.64 13.64
N PHE A 36 6.38 0.68 13.58
CA PHE A 36 5.89 1.57 14.63
C PHE A 36 4.38 1.41 14.84
N LEU A 37 3.61 1.41 13.76
CA LEU A 37 2.16 1.26 13.83
C LEU A 37 1.75 -0.09 14.42
N GLN A 38 2.38 -1.17 14.00
CA GLN A 38 2.07 -2.50 14.49
C GLN A 38 2.40 -2.65 15.98
N GLN A 39 3.52 -2.11 16.41
CA GLN A 39 3.94 -2.20 17.81
C GLN A 39 3.01 -1.44 18.75
N ARG A 40 2.45 -0.34 18.29
CA ARG A 40 1.56 0.49 19.12
C ARG A 40 0.10 0.09 19.02
N ASN A 41 -0.28 -0.69 18.01
CA ASN A 41 -1.68 -1.03 17.75
C ASN A 41 -1.81 -2.51 17.46
N ARG A 42 -1.44 -3.36 18.43
CA ARG A 42 -1.40 -4.82 18.25
C ARG A 42 -2.74 -5.45 17.89
N HIS A 43 -3.84 -4.77 18.20
CA HIS A 43 -5.18 -5.27 17.89
C HIS A 43 -5.67 -4.89 16.50
N ILE A 44 -4.95 -3.99 15.81
CA ILE A 44 -5.34 -3.52 14.50
C ILE A 44 -4.66 -4.35 13.42
N LYS A 45 -5.46 -4.78 12.44
CA LYS A 45 -4.95 -5.51 11.28
C LYS A 45 -4.68 -4.51 10.17
N PHE A 46 -3.42 -4.16 9.98
CA PHE A 46 -3.03 -3.19 8.95
C PHE A 46 -2.95 -3.85 7.59
N ILE A 47 -3.35 -3.11 6.57
CA ILE A 47 -3.17 -3.47 5.18
C ILE A 47 -2.41 -2.32 4.52
N TRP A 48 -1.26 -2.65 3.92
CA TRP A 48 -0.48 -1.67 3.18
C TRP A 48 -0.98 -1.63 1.74
N VAL A 49 -1.42 -0.46 1.30
CA VAL A 49 -1.96 -0.28 -0.05
C VAL A 49 -0.90 0.36 -0.93
N MET A 50 -0.63 -0.25 -2.06
CA MET A 50 0.38 0.22 -3.02
C MET A 50 -0.19 0.26 -4.42
N GLY A 51 0.31 1.20 -5.24
CA GLY A 51 0.05 1.17 -6.67
C GLY A 51 0.96 0.19 -7.40
N GLU A 52 0.67 -0.03 -8.68
CA GLU A 52 1.45 -0.95 -9.52
C GLU A 52 2.92 -0.52 -9.61
N ASP A 53 3.19 0.77 -9.78
CA ASP A 53 4.55 1.29 -9.91
C ASP A 53 5.40 0.98 -8.68
N ASN A 54 4.78 1.07 -7.51
CA ASN A 54 5.49 0.81 -6.26
C ASN A 54 5.80 -0.67 -6.08
N ILE A 55 4.88 -1.56 -6.40
CA ILE A 55 5.12 -2.99 -6.22
C ILE A 55 6.19 -3.52 -7.17
N ILE A 56 6.28 -2.96 -8.37
CA ILE A 56 7.32 -3.33 -9.34
C ILE A 56 8.71 -3.06 -8.78
N GLN A 57 8.87 -1.99 -8.00
CA GLN A 57 10.13 -1.58 -7.39
C GLN A 57 10.25 -1.94 -5.90
N PHE A 58 9.27 -2.64 -5.36
CA PHE A 58 9.19 -2.91 -3.92
C PHE A 58 10.43 -3.63 -3.38
N HIS A 59 11.02 -4.51 -4.18
CA HIS A 59 12.22 -5.24 -3.78
C HIS A 59 13.46 -4.34 -3.58
N LEU A 60 13.36 -3.08 -3.98
CA LEU A 60 14.42 -2.09 -3.76
C LEU A 60 14.25 -1.32 -2.45
N TRP A 61 13.11 -1.46 -1.80
CA TRP A 61 12.83 -0.76 -0.55
C TRP A 61 13.62 -1.39 0.60
N LYS A 62 14.07 -0.55 1.51
CA LYS A 62 14.78 -1.04 2.69
C LYS A 62 13.90 -1.96 3.52
N ASN A 63 14.43 -3.14 3.84
CA ASN A 63 13.73 -4.16 4.62
C ASN A 63 12.39 -4.59 4.01
N TRP A 64 12.31 -4.62 2.68
CA TRP A 64 11.09 -4.97 1.99
C TRP A 64 10.59 -6.37 2.34
N GLN A 65 11.50 -7.31 2.62
CA GLN A 65 11.11 -8.66 2.99
C GLN A 65 10.45 -8.68 4.37
N TRP A 66 10.90 -7.82 5.27
CA TRP A 66 10.23 -7.67 6.57
C TRP A 66 8.79 -7.21 6.36
N ILE A 67 8.58 -6.23 5.50
CA ILE A 67 7.24 -5.73 5.17
C ILE A 67 6.38 -6.86 4.58
N ALA A 68 6.93 -7.57 3.60
CA ALA A 68 6.20 -8.66 2.94
C ALA A 68 5.78 -9.76 3.91
N ARG A 69 6.62 -10.06 4.90
CA ARG A 69 6.36 -11.13 5.88
C ARG A 69 5.44 -10.71 7.02
N ASN A 70 5.38 -9.44 7.32
CA ASN A 70 4.70 -8.95 8.52
C ASN A 70 3.47 -8.09 8.26
N VAL A 71 3.23 -7.69 7.02
CA VAL A 71 2.15 -6.77 6.67
C VAL A 71 1.34 -7.34 5.50
N ARG A 72 0.04 -7.22 5.57
CA ARG A 72 -0.86 -7.54 4.47
C ARG A 72 -0.70 -6.48 3.38
N ILE A 73 -0.63 -6.89 2.11
CA ILE A 73 -0.39 -5.96 1.01
C ILE A 73 -1.50 -6.05 -0.01
N ALA A 74 -2.08 -4.90 -0.34
CA ALA A 74 -3.05 -4.77 -1.42
C ALA A 74 -2.45 -3.89 -2.51
N VAL A 75 -2.36 -4.44 -3.73
CA VAL A 75 -1.86 -3.71 -4.89
C VAL A 75 -3.07 -3.24 -5.69
N ILE A 76 -3.17 -1.93 -5.91
CA ILE A 76 -4.27 -1.36 -6.70
C ILE A 76 -3.84 -1.34 -8.16
N ALA A 77 -4.56 -2.10 -8.99
CA ALA A 77 -4.26 -2.24 -10.40
C ALA A 77 -5.09 -1.26 -11.23
N ARG A 78 -4.41 -0.56 -12.13
CA ARG A 78 -5.04 0.31 -13.12
C ARG A 78 -5.13 -0.36 -14.49
N GLY A 79 -4.66 -1.59 -14.62
CA GLY A 79 -4.74 -2.38 -15.82
C GLY A 79 -3.60 -2.18 -16.82
N LYS A 80 -2.74 -1.18 -16.61
CA LYS A 80 -1.68 -0.84 -17.59
C LYS A 80 -0.42 -1.68 -17.43
N ASN A 81 -0.07 -2.08 -16.22
CA ASN A 81 1.21 -2.72 -15.92
C ASN A 81 1.07 -4.11 -15.31
N ARG A 82 -0.03 -4.80 -15.61
CA ARG A 82 -0.34 -6.10 -14.99
C ARG A 82 0.78 -7.13 -15.21
N SER A 83 1.32 -7.22 -16.42
CA SER A 83 2.39 -8.17 -16.72
C SER A 83 3.68 -7.83 -15.97
N LEU A 84 3.99 -6.54 -15.84
CA LEU A 84 5.15 -6.09 -15.06
C LEU A 84 4.98 -6.39 -13.58
N VAL A 85 3.78 -6.22 -13.05
CA VAL A 85 3.47 -6.58 -11.66
C VAL A 85 3.67 -8.07 -11.44
N ASN A 86 3.13 -8.90 -12.33
CA ASN A 86 3.23 -10.35 -12.22
C ASN A 86 4.67 -10.86 -12.34
N SER A 87 5.52 -10.16 -13.07
CA SER A 87 6.93 -10.54 -13.23
C SER A 87 7.84 -9.86 -12.21
N SER A 88 7.31 -9.01 -11.33
CA SER A 88 8.12 -8.33 -10.33
C SER A 88 8.76 -9.32 -9.36
N THR A 89 9.87 -8.92 -8.76
CA THR A 89 10.58 -9.75 -7.78
C THR A 89 9.69 -10.13 -6.61
N PHE A 90 8.90 -9.19 -6.11
CA PHE A 90 7.96 -9.45 -5.02
C PHE A 90 6.91 -10.50 -5.42
N ALA A 91 6.27 -10.30 -6.57
CA ALA A 91 5.20 -11.19 -7.01
C ALA A 91 5.71 -12.62 -7.24
N GLN A 92 6.92 -12.78 -7.78
CA GLN A 92 7.52 -14.08 -7.99
C GLN A 92 7.87 -14.76 -6.68
N LYS A 93 8.49 -14.02 -5.76
CA LYS A 93 8.91 -14.58 -4.47
C LYS A 93 7.74 -14.97 -3.58
N TYR A 94 6.68 -14.17 -3.57
CA TYR A 94 5.52 -14.39 -2.72
C TYR A 94 4.29 -14.89 -3.48
N ARG A 95 4.51 -15.55 -4.60
CA ARG A 95 3.44 -16.07 -5.44
C ARG A 95 2.50 -17.03 -4.70
N ALA A 96 3.04 -17.86 -3.83
CA ALA A 96 2.26 -18.82 -3.05
C ALA A 96 1.28 -18.16 -2.06
N PHE A 97 1.49 -16.89 -1.75
CA PHE A 97 0.71 -16.15 -0.75
C PHE A 97 -0.26 -15.16 -1.38
N ARG A 98 -0.46 -15.25 -2.67
CA ARG A 98 -1.35 -14.36 -3.41
C ARG A 98 -2.80 -14.85 -3.38
N LEU A 99 -3.71 -13.97 -2.97
CA LEU A 99 -5.15 -14.21 -3.09
C LEU A 99 -5.64 -13.78 -4.47
N LYS A 100 -6.76 -14.34 -4.89
CA LYS A 100 -7.43 -13.89 -6.11
C LYS A 100 -8.02 -12.50 -5.90
N SER A 101 -8.17 -11.72 -6.97
CA SER A 101 -8.75 -10.37 -6.89
C SER A 101 -10.17 -10.41 -6.28
N SER A 102 -10.93 -11.46 -6.55
CA SER A 102 -12.26 -11.66 -5.97
C SER A 102 -12.24 -11.88 -4.45
N GLN A 103 -11.08 -12.23 -3.91
CA GLN A 103 -10.89 -12.48 -2.49
C GLN A 103 -10.26 -11.29 -1.75
N SER A 104 -10.13 -10.14 -2.41
CA SER A 104 -9.46 -8.97 -1.82
C SER A 104 -10.11 -8.51 -0.53
N VAL A 105 -11.43 -8.61 -0.40
CA VAL A 105 -12.15 -8.25 0.82
C VAL A 105 -11.84 -9.17 1.99
N GLN A 106 -11.26 -10.34 1.73
CA GLN A 106 -10.91 -11.33 2.75
C GLN A 106 -9.47 -11.19 3.22
N LEU A 107 -8.71 -10.26 2.64
CA LEU A 107 -7.29 -10.08 2.95
C LEU A 107 -7.03 -9.92 4.45
N GLN A 108 -7.91 -9.20 5.14
CA GLN A 108 -7.80 -8.96 6.57
C GLN A 108 -7.88 -10.22 7.43
N PHE A 109 -8.46 -11.29 6.90
CA PHE A 109 -8.65 -12.53 7.67
C PHE A 109 -7.48 -13.50 7.57
N PHE A 110 -6.50 -13.20 6.73
CA PHE A 110 -5.30 -14.01 6.58
C PHE A 110 -4.12 -13.38 7.31
N LYS A 111 -3.22 -14.22 7.80
CA LYS A 111 -1.98 -13.74 8.42
C LYS A 111 -0.93 -13.45 7.34
N PRO A 112 -0.09 -12.41 7.53
CA PRO A 112 1.05 -12.21 6.63
C PRO A 112 2.00 -13.41 6.64
N PRO A 113 2.69 -13.72 5.55
CA PRO A 113 2.61 -13.02 4.27
C PRO A 113 1.32 -13.34 3.52
N VAL A 114 0.70 -12.31 2.97
CA VAL A 114 -0.50 -12.42 2.13
C VAL A 114 -0.65 -11.15 1.32
N TRP A 115 -1.06 -11.27 0.07
CA TRP A 115 -1.24 -10.10 -0.78
C TRP A 115 -2.24 -10.40 -1.90
N CYS A 116 -2.75 -9.35 -2.50
CA CYS A 116 -3.67 -9.46 -3.62
C CYS A 116 -3.52 -8.25 -4.54
N ILE A 117 -4.04 -8.41 -5.76
CA ILE A 117 -4.21 -7.29 -6.68
C ILE A 117 -5.70 -6.98 -6.72
N ALA A 118 -6.05 -5.75 -6.32
CA ALA A 118 -7.43 -5.29 -6.34
C ALA A 118 -7.64 -4.40 -7.56
N ASP A 119 -8.69 -4.66 -8.32
CA ASP A 119 -8.97 -3.88 -9.52
C ASP A 119 -9.67 -2.57 -9.16
N SER A 120 -9.12 -1.47 -9.68
CA SER A 120 -9.70 -0.16 -9.53
C SER A 120 -10.36 0.26 -10.84
N LYS A 121 -11.47 -0.42 -11.17
CA LYS A 121 -12.15 -0.23 -12.45
C LYS A 121 -12.79 1.15 -12.63
N LYS A 122 -12.98 1.89 -11.55
CA LYS A 122 -13.80 3.11 -11.57
C LYS A 122 -13.02 4.39 -11.33
N VAL A 123 -11.70 4.32 -11.12
CA VAL A 123 -10.93 5.52 -10.82
C VAL A 123 -9.91 5.75 -11.92
N ASN A 124 -10.27 6.57 -12.91
CA ASN A 124 -9.38 6.98 -13.98
C ASN A 124 -8.60 8.24 -13.63
N LEU A 125 -8.58 8.63 -12.35
CA LEU A 125 -7.90 9.83 -11.93
C LEU A 125 -6.45 9.53 -11.59
N SER A 126 -5.53 10.23 -12.26
CA SER A 126 -4.11 10.20 -11.92
C SER A 126 -3.82 11.26 -10.85
N SER A 127 -2.64 11.20 -10.25
CA SER A 127 -2.19 12.24 -9.33
C SER A 127 -2.16 13.62 -10.00
N THR A 128 -1.86 13.65 -11.30
CA THR A 128 -1.86 14.89 -12.08
C THR A 128 -3.27 15.45 -12.22
N ASP A 129 -4.24 14.61 -12.53
CA ASP A 129 -5.64 15.04 -12.65
C ASP A 129 -6.16 15.60 -11.33
N LEU A 130 -5.80 14.97 -10.22
CA LEU A 130 -6.20 15.45 -8.90
C LEU A 130 -5.57 16.81 -8.58
N ARG A 131 -4.35 17.06 -9.03
CA ARG A 131 -3.69 18.36 -8.84
C ARG A 131 -4.33 19.46 -9.67
N LEU A 132 -4.81 19.13 -10.87
CA LEU A 132 -5.46 20.10 -11.75
C LEU A 132 -6.84 20.51 -11.23
N ASN A 133 -7.50 19.61 -10.52
CA ASN A 133 -8.83 19.83 -9.96
C ASN A 133 -8.82 20.47 -8.58
N ASP A 134 -7.64 20.72 -8.05
CA ASP A 134 -7.45 21.42 -6.80
C ASP A 134 -7.39 22.94 -7.07
#